data_e272be32b6eac533e83be383113fe0f6
#
_entry.id   e272be32b6eac533e83be383113fe0f6
#
_cell.length_a   1.000
_cell.length_b   1.000
_cell.length_c   1.000
_cell.angle_alpha   90.00
_cell.angle_beta   90.00
_cell.angle_gamma   90.00
#
_symmetry.space_group_name_H-M   'P 1'
#
loop_
_entity.id
_entity.type
_entity.pdbx_description
1 polymer ?
#
loop_
_entity_poly.entity_id
_entity_poly.type
_entity_poly.pdbx_seq_one_letter_code
_entity_poly.pdbx_strand_id
1 'polypeptide(L)'
;MSKAALLSLSLTEADALAQKAARGAGLGWGMAEEAGYAVRWLSAHGADGLGALLACLSTQRSAPKLMQGQIAGQGQGPLCALETGSVLLDSAEIENGPLSGTLLLAPLCQPLLLLPFLAQASVVLARQLVLAYRGGTVALPAPAILPAAQQALCGPLQLSLAGPLGPEWPGPNTPLPNAPLPQGRATCDGPTLAALDALALKTTVPATEASRHSGAGAGTNDND
;
A
#
# COMPACT_ATOMS: atom_id res chain seq x y z
N MET A 1 -7.28 30.87 -3.95
CA MET A 1 -7.58 29.47 -3.57
C MET A 1 -6.78 29.17 -2.30
N SER A 2 -7.45 29.00 -1.16
CA SER A 2 -6.79 28.66 0.11
C SER A 2 -6.16 27.28 -0.01
N LYS A 3 -4.87 27.18 0.26
CA LYS A 3 -4.16 25.89 0.33
C LYS A 3 -4.75 25.11 1.51
N ALA A 4 -5.42 24.00 1.24
CA ALA A 4 -5.96 23.17 2.30
C ALA A 4 -4.84 22.81 3.30
N ALA A 5 -5.10 22.98 4.59
CA ALA A 5 -4.13 22.63 5.62
C ALA A 5 -3.92 21.10 5.60
N LEU A 6 -2.66 20.68 5.45
CA LEU A 6 -2.29 19.28 5.57
C LEU A 6 -2.25 18.90 7.05
N LEU A 7 -2.93 17.82 7.37
CA LEU A 7 -2.89 17.15 8.66
C LEU A 7 -1.74 16.15 8.68
N SER A 8 -1.15 15.95 9.85
CA SER A 8 0.04 15.13 10.00
C SER A 8 -0.20 14.04 11.05
N LEU A 9 -0.02 12.79 10.65
CA LEU A 9 -0.13 11.59 11.48
C LEU A 9 1.26 10.95 11.65
N SER A 10 1.47 10.24 12.74
CA SER A 10 2.60 9.31 12.81
C SER A 10 2.42 8.17 11.80
N LEU A 11 3.49 7.51 11.42
CA LEU A 11 3.40 6.36 10.50
C LEU A 11 2.56 5.22 11.10
N THR A 12 2.58 5.05 12.42
CA THR A 12 1.77 4.03 13.11
C THR A 12 0.28 4.39 13.11
N GLU A 13 -0.07 5.66 13.29
CA GLU A 13 -1.45 6.12 13.18
C GLU A 13 -1.99 5.96 11.76
N ALA A 14 -1.18 6.31 10.76
CA ALA A 14 -1.55 6.16 9.36
C ALA A 14 -1.75 4.68 8.96
N ASP A 15 -0.88 3.79 9.43
CA ASP A 15 -0.99 2.34 9.29
C ASP A 15 -2.29 1.82 9.91
N ALA A 16 -2.54 2.13 11.20
CA ALA A 16 -3.74 1.68 11.90
C ALA A 16 -5.04 2.21 11.27
N LEU A 17 -5.05 3.46 10.81
CA LEU A 17 -6.18 4.04 10.08
C LEU A 17 -6.41 3.32 8.75
N ALA A 18 -5.35 3.07 7.99
CA ALA A 18 -5.41 2.37 6.71
C ALA A 18 -5.98 0.95 6.86
N GLN A 19 -5.52 0.20 7.86
CA GLN A 19 -6.06 -1.14 8.17
C GLN A 19 -7.55 -1.10 8.47
N LYS A 20 -7.98 -0.21 9.37
CA LYS A 20 -9.40 -0.07 9.74
C LYS A 20 -10.25 0.36 8.55
N ALA A 21 -9.79 1.35 7.77
CA ALA A 21 -10.50 1.83 6.59
C ALA A 21 -10.64 0.73 5.52
N ALA A 22 -9.58 -0.03 5.27
CA ALA A 22 -9.58 -1.17 4.35
C ALA A 22 -10.57 -2.25 4.80
N ARG A 23 -10.61 -2.58 6.09
CA ARG A 23 -11.61 -3.47 6.68
C ARG A 23 -13.03 -2.94 6.50
N GLY A 24 -13.25 -1.68 6.81
CA GLY A 24 -14.55 -1.01 6.65
C GLY A 24 -15.01 -0.90 5.21
N ALA A 25 -14.09 -0.96 4.24
CA ALA A 25 -14.34 -1.05 2.81
C ALA A 25 -14.56 -2.50 2.31
N GLY A 26 -14.51 -3.51 3.21
CA GLY A 26 -14.80 -4.91 2.90
C GLY A 26 -13.59 -5.78 2.57
N LEU A 27 -12.35 -5.28 2.67
CA LEU A 27 -11.17 -6.12 2.48
C LEU A 27 -11.01 -7.13 3.63
N GLY A 28 -10.47 -8.33 3.32
CA GLY A 28 -10.11 -9.34 4.32
C GLY A 28 -9.03 -8.83 5.28
N TRP A 29 -8.84 -9.50 6.44
CA TRP A 29 -7.86 -9.07 7.45
C TRP A 29 -6.44 -8.96 6.89
N GLY A 30 -5.94 -9.99 6.19
CA GLY A 30 -4.62 -9.96 5.58
C GLY A 30 -4.44 -8.79 4.60
N MET A 31 -5.42 -8.55 3.73
CA MET A 31 -5.35 -7.42 2.80
C MET A 31 -5.46 -6.05 3.50
N ALA A 32 -6.08 -5.99 4.68
CA ALA A 32 -6.10 -4.77 5.47
C ALA A 32 -4.73 -4.48 6.10
N GLU A 33 -4.04 -5.50 6.58
CA GLU A 33 -2.65 -5.40 7.06
C GLU A 33 -1.72 -4.95 5.93
N GLU A 34 -1.87 -5.52 4.74
CA GLU A 34 -1.14 -5.11 3.55
C GLU A 34 -1.42 -3.66 3.15
N ALA A 35 -2.66 -3.19 3.29
CA ALA A 35 -3.01 -1.78 3.06
C ALA A 35 -2.31 -0.86 4.07
N GLY A 36 -2.25 -1.25 5.34
CA GLY A 36 -1.51 -0.55 6.39
C GLY A 36 -0.03 -0.46 6.07
N TYR A 37 0.59 -1.60 5.75
CA TYR A 37 1.98 -1.67 5.31
C TYR A 37 2.26 -0.75 4.12
N ALA A 38 1.42 -0.81 3.08
CA ALA A 38 1.62 -0.01 1.88
C ALA A 38 1.53 1.50 2.17
N VAL A 39 0.54 1.93 2.94
CA VAL A 39 0.38 3.33 3.35
C VAL A 39 1.57 3.80 4.19
N ARG A 40 1.98 3.01 5.16
CA ARG A 40 3.13 3.32 6.01
C ARG A 40 4.40 3.47 5.20
N TRP A 41 4.68 2.52 4.30
CA TRP A 41 5.85 2.55 3.44
C TRP A 41 5.86 3.78 2.52
N LEU A 42 4.75 4.04 1.82
CA LEU A 42 4.61 5.20 0.94
C LEU A 42 4.80 6.51 1.69
N SER A 43 4.16 6.65 2.85
CA SER A 43 4.27 7.86 3.67
C SER A 43 5.69 8.07 4.19
N ALA A 44 6.39 7.01 4.58
CA ALA A 44 7.80 7.08 4.97
C ALA A 44 8.70 7.58 3.83
N HIS A 45 8.31 7.31 2.59
CA HIS A 45 9.02 7.78 1.39
C HIS A 45 8.48 9.11 0.82
N GLY A 46 7.65 9.82 1.59
CA GLY A 46 7.13 11.14 1.22
C GLY A 46 6.01 11.12 0.18
N ALA A 47 5.41 9.95 -0.06
CA ALA A 47 4.28 9.80 -0.96
C ALA A 47 2.93 9.91 -0.23
N ASP A 48 1.87 10.29 -0.95
CA ASP A 48 0.51 10.33 -0.43
C ASP A 48 -0.10 8.92 -0.38
N GLY A 49 0.28 8.13 0.62
CA GLY A 49 -0.24 6.78 0.81
C GLY A 49 -1.71 6.75 1.21
N LEU A 50 -2.15 7.68 2.06
CA LEU A 50 -3.53 7.77 2.52
C LEU A 50 -4.50 8.15 1.40
N GLY A 51 -4.15 9.16 0.59
CA GLY A 51 -4.94 9.54 -0.58
C GLY A 51 -5.00 8.43 -1.64
N ALA A 52 -3.89 7.75 -1.89
CA ALA A 52 -3.85 6.61 -2.80
C ALA A 52 -4.75 5.46 -2.30
N LEU A 53 -4.72 5.16 -1.01
CA LEU A 53 -5.60 4.14 -0.42
C LEU A 53 -7.07 4.52 -0.56
N LEU A 54 -7.46 5.75 -0.17
CA LEU A 54 -8.84 6.20 -0.29
C LEU A 54 -9.35 6.09 -1.73
N ALA A 55 -8.57 6.55 -2.69
CA ALA A 55 -8.92 6.47 -4.10
C ALA A 55 -9.07 5.01 -4.57
N CYS A 56 -8.21 4.11 -4.12
CA CYS A 56 -8.30 2.68 -4.39
C CYS A 56 -9.58 2.06 -3.78
N LEU A 57 -9.88 2.37 -2.51
CA LEU A 57 -11.06 1.85 -1.82
C LEU A 57 -12.37 2.37 -2.41
N SER A 58 -12.36 3.56 -3.00
CA SER A 58 -13.52 4.21 -3.61
C SER A 58 -13.76 3.80 -5.07
N THR A 59 -12.85 3.05 -5.69
CA THR A 59 -12.92 2.64 -7.09
C THR A 59 -13.41 1.19 -7.19
N GLN A 60 -14.28 0.91 -8.17
CA GLN A 60 -14.59 -0.48 -8.53
C GLN A 60 -13.32 -1.11 -9.11
N ARG A 61 -12.93 -2.24 -8.55
CA ARG A 61 -11.68 -2.93 -8.90
C ARG A 61 -11.89 -4.42 -9.06
N SER A 62 -11.08 -5.06 -9.89
CA SER A 62 -11.07 -6.50 -10.05
C SER A 62 -9.92 -7.12 -9.26
N ALA A 63 -10.19 -8.30 -8.68
CA ALA A 63 -9.15 -9.09 -8.03
C ALA A 63 -8.18 -9.67 -9.08
N PRO A 64 -6.88 -9.74 -8.80
CA PRO A 64 -5.92 -10.40 -9.66
C PRO A 64 -6.08 -11.91 -9.61
N LYS A 65 -5.79 -12.58 -10.73
CA LYS A 65 -5.64 -14.03 -10.83
C LYS A 65 -4.34 -14.35 -11.55
N LEU A 66 -3.50 -15.14 -10.89
CA LEU A 66 -2.29 -15.67 -11.51
C LEU A 66 -2.66 -16.82 -12.44
N MET A 67 -2.27 -16.70 -13.71
CA MET A 67 -2.52 -17.71 -14.74
C MET A 67 -1.26 -17.87 -15.61
N GLN A 68 -0.60 -19.02 -15.52
CA GLN A 68 0.57 -19.34 -16.36
C GLN A 68 1.64 -18.22 -16.39
N GLY A 69 1.99 -17.68 -15.23
CA GLY A 69 2.99 -16.61 -15.10
C GLY A 69 2.48 -15.21 -15.49
N GLN A 70 1.19 -15.06 -15.79
CA GLN A 70 0.55 -13.78 -16.09
C GLN A 70 -0.49 -13.41 -15.04
N ILE A 71 -0.78 -12.13 -14.91
CA ILE A 71 -1.83 -11.64 -14.01
C ILE A 71 -2.99 -11.09 -14.82
N ALA A 72 -4.16 -11.68 -14.63
CA ALA A 72 -5.42 -11.27 -15.23
C ALA A 72 -6.41 -10.81 -14.16
N GLY A 73 -7.38 -9.96 -14.53
CA GLY A 73 -8.46 -9.53 -13.65
C GLY A 73 -9.60 -10.55 -13.60
N GLN A 74 -10.15 -10.76 -12.41
CA GLN A 74 -11.38 -11.54 -12.21
C GLN A 74 -12.57 -10.59 -12.09
N GLY A 75 -13.04 -10.03 -13.19
CA GLY A 75 -14.17 -9.10 -13.17
C GLY A 75 -13.97 -7.87 -14.03
N GLN A 76 -14.82 -6.87 -13.82
CA GLN A 76 -14.75 -5.60 -14.53
C GLN A 76 -13.93 -4.56 -13.75
N GLY A 77 -13.31 -3.64 -14.47
CA GLY A 77 -12.52 -2.57 -13.91
C GLY A 77 -11.02 -2.87 -13.81
N PRO A 78 -10.24 -1.90 -13.37
CA PRO A 78 -8.79 -2.05 -13.19
C PRO A 78 -8.48 -3.06 -12.09
N LEU A 79 -7.29 -3.65 -12.15
CA LEU A 79 -6.79 -4.54 -11.09
C LEU A 79 -6.62 -3.76 -9.77
N CYS A 80 -6.92 -4.41 -8.65
CA CYS A 80 -6.59 -3.89 -7.33
C CYS A 80 -5.07 -3.89 -7.15
N ALA A 81 -4.45 -2.72 -6.97
CA ALA A 81 -3.01 -2.61 -6.83
C ALA A 81 -2.47 -3.31 -5.57
N LEU A 82 -3.21 -3.27 -4.46
CA LEU A 82 -2.84 -3.96 -3.21
C LEU A 82 -2.81 -5.48 -3.41
N GLU A 83 -3.92 -6.05 -3.92
CA GLU A 83 -4.01 -7.50 -4.15
C GLU A 83 -3.01 -7.96 -5.22
N THR A 84 -2.79 -7.15 -6.28
CA THR A 84 -1.80 -7.46 -7.30
C THR A 84 -0.39 -7.44 -6.72
N GLY A 85 -0.09 -6.49 -5.85
CA GLY A 85 1.19 -6.39 -5.15
C GLY A 85 1.45 -7.61 -4.26
N SER A 86 0.46 -8.01 -3.46
CA SER A 86 0.54 -9.20 -2.62
C SER A 86 0.78 -10.47 -3.46
N VAL A 87 0.00 -10.68 -4.52
CA VAL A 87 0.18 -11.82 -5.42
C VAL A 87 1.57 -11.85 -6.07
N LEU A 88 2.11 -10.70 -6.49
CA LEU A 88 3.45 -10.61 -7.06
C LEU A 88 4.53 -10.93 -6.04
N LEU A 89 4.39 -10.44 -4.81
CA LEU A 89 5.33 -10.70 -3.72
C LEU A 89 5.30 -12.18 -3.32
N ASP A 90 4.11 -12.75 -3.11
CA ASP A 90 3.92 -14.15 -2.73
C ASP A 90 4.43 -15.12 -3.81
N SER A 91 4.39 -14.69 -5.07
CA SER A 91 4.87 -15.51 -6.19
C SER A 91 6.28 -15.15 -6.66
N ALA A 92 7.02 -14.33 -5.90
CA ALA A 92 8.31 -13.81 -6.35
C ALA A 92 9.33 -14.91 -6.66
N GLU A 93 9.41 -15.94 -5.83
CA GLU A 93 10.37 -17.03 -5.95
C GLU A 93 9.85 -18.25 -6.76
N ILE A 94 8.62 -18.16 -7.30
CA ILE A 94 8.09 -19.25 -8.12
C ILE A 94 8.89 -19.35 -9.43
N GLU A 95 9.46 -20.53 -9.67
CA GLU A 95 10.16 -20.81 -10.92
C GLU A 95 9.20 -20.65 -12.12
N ASN A 96 9.61 -19.88 -13.12
CA ASN A 96 8.77 -19.48 -14.25
C ASN A 96 7.49 -18.73 -13.83
N GLY A 97 7.51 -18.10 -12.66
CA GLY A 97 6.44 -17.25 -12.14
C GLY A 97 6.40 -15.87 -12.83
N PRO A 98 5.50 -15.00 -12.38
CA PRO A 98 5.25 -13.70 -13.02
C PRO A 98 6.47 -12.76 -13.00
N LEU A 99 7.39 -12.95 -12.06
CA LEU A 99 8.61 -12.14 -11.93
C LEU A 99 9.86 -12.80 -12.55
N SER A 100 9.73 -13.94 -13.22
CA SER A 100 10.88 -14.60 -13.90
C SER A 100 11.30 -13.92 -15.19
N GLY A 101 10.48 -13.03 -15.75
CA GLY A 101 10.72 -12.33 -17.02
C GLY A 101 10.09 -10.96 -17.07
N THR A 102 9.68 -10.54 -18.26
CA THR A 102 8.93 -9.29 -18.44
C THR A 102 7.44 -9.55 -18.29
N LEU A 103 6.81 -8.83 -17.40
CA LEU A 103 5.37 -8.90 -17.12
C LEU A 103 4.70 -7.60 -17.57
N LEU A 104 3.67 -7.72 -18.41
CA LEU A 104 2.76 -6.62 -18.74
C LEU A 104 1.59 -6.67 -17.77
N LEU A 105 1.40 -5.58 -17.03
CA LEU A 105 0.28 -5.44 -16.09
C LEU A 105 -0.91 -4.77 -16.81
N ALA A 106 -2.07 -5.35 -16.64
CA ALA A 106 -3.33 -4.68 -16.96
C ALA A 106 -3.48 -3.38 -16.16
N PRO A 107 -4.34 -2.45 -16.58
CA PRO A 107 -4.55 -1.21 -15.84
C PRO A 107 -4.84 -1.47 -14.35
N LEU A 108 -4.15 -0.75 -13.48
CA LEU A 108 -4.26 -0.84 -12.02
C LEU A 108 -5.03 0.36 -11.47
N CYS A 109 -5.85 0.14 -10.45
CA CYS A 109 -6.33 1.23 -9.62
C CYS A 109 -5.22 1.64 -8.65
N GLN A 110 -4.84 2.91 -8.67
CA GLN A 110 -3.80 3.48 -7.80
C GLN A 110 -2.47 2.70 -7.80
N PRO A 111 -1.74 2.67 -8.94
CA PRO A 111 -0.50 1.90 -9.08
C PRO A 111 0.59 2.23 -8.06
N LEU A 112 0.50 3.40 -7.40
CA LEU A 112 1.40 3.78 -6.33
C LEU A 112 1.42 2.74 -5.19
N LEU A 113 0.26 2.15 -4.88
CA LEU A 113 0.11 1.11 -3.86
C LEU A 113 0.80 -0.20 -4.22
N LEU A 114 1.22 -0.39 -5.46
CA LEU A 114 1.99 -1.57 -5.90
C LEU A 114 3.46 -1.49 -5.47
N LEU A 115 4.03 -0.28 -5.40
CA LEU A 115 5.47 -0.07 -5.24
C LEU A 115 6.06 -0.68 -3.96
N PRO A 116 5.41 -0.63 -2.79
CA PRO A 116 5.92 -1.29 -1.57
C PRO A 116 6.18 -2.78 -1.74
N PHE A 117 5.25 -3.47 -2.38
CA PHE A 117 5.35 -4.92 -2.63
C PHE A 117 6.46 -5.25 -3.63
N LEU A 118 6.58 -4.47 -4.70
CA LEU A 118 7.66 -4.63 -5.67
C LEU A 118 9.03 -4.33 -5.05
N ALA A 119 9.11 -3.34 -4.16
CA ALA A 119 10.33 -3.07 -3.43
C ALA A 119 10.74 -4.27 -2.56
N GLN A 120 9.79 -4.88 -1.86
CA GLN A 120 10.04 -6.06 -1.06
C GLN A 120 10.36 -7.29 -1.92
N ALA A 121 9.63 -7.51 -3.02
CA ALA A 121 9.92 -8.58 -3.98
C ALA A 121 11.33 -8.47 -4.57
N SER A 122 11.78 -7.25 -4.89
CA SER A 122 13.14 -6.98 -5.34
C SER A 122 14.20 -7.42 -4.30
N VAL A 123 13.92 -7.20 -3.03
CA VAL A 123 14.78 -7.64 -1.92
C VAL A 123 14.78 -9.17 -1.79
N VAL A 124 13.61 -9.80 -1.81
CA VAL A 124 13.47 -11.26 -1.74
C VAL A 124 14.25 -11.94 -2.87
N LEU A 125 14.12 -11.41 -4.09
CA LEU A 125 14.82 -11.92 -5.27
C LEU A 125 16.33 -11.59 -5.30
N ALA A 126 16.81 -10.70 -4.42
CA ALA A 126 18.14 -10.10 -4.49
C ALA A 126 18.44 -9.53 -5.89
N ARG A 127 17.43 -9.01 -6.58
CA ARG A 127 17.51 -8.47 -7.96
C ARG A 127 16.72 -7.17 -8.07
N GLN A 128 17.23 -6.29 -8.90
CA GLN A 128 16.53 -5.04 -9.21
C GLN A 128 15.29 -5.34 -10.06
N LEU A 129 14.14 -4.83 -9.62
CA LEU A 129 12.91 -4.75 -10.40
C LEU A 129 12.80 -3.36 -11.04
N VAL A 130 12.43 -3.31 -12.30
CA VAL A 130 12.21 -2.07 -13.03
C VAL A 130 10.77 -2.03 -13.49
N LEU A 131 10.03 -1.03 -12.99
CA LEU A 131 8.67 -0.72 -13.41
C LEU A 131 8.72 0.40 -14.45
N ALA A 132 8.40 0.08 -15.70
CA ALA A 132 8.26 1.04 -16.79
C ALA A 132 6.81 1.52 -16.92
N TYR A 133 6.64 2.81 -17.14
CA TYR A 133 5.36 3.47 -17.32
C TYR A 133 5.48 4.54 -18.43
N ARG A 134 4.39 5.14 -18.85
CA ARG A 134 4.36 6.10 -19.98
C ARG A 134 5.35 7.28 -19.86
N GLY A 135 5.79 7.63 -18.68
CA GLY A 135 6.65 8.79 -18.42
C GLY A 135 8.09 8.46 -18.02
N GLY A 136 8.44 7.17 -17.90
CA GLY A 136 9.77 6.78 -17.43
C GLY A 136 9.83 5.41 -16.80
N THR A 137 10.78 5.23 -15.91
CA THR A 137 10.99 3.99 -15.17
C THR A 137 11.20 4.26 -13.67
N VAL A 138 10.77 3.32 -12.85
CA VAL A 138 11.08 3.27 -11.42
C VAL A 138 11.90 2.02 -11.16
N ALA A 139 13.11 2.20 -10.65
CA ALA A 139 13.96 1.08 -10.24
C ALA A 139 13.79 0.82 -8.74
N LEU A 140 13.55 -0.44 -8.38
CA LEU A 140 13.31 -0.89 -7.02
C LEU A 140 14.45 -1.80 -6.57
N PRO A 141 14.79 -1.79 -5.32
CA PRO A 141 14.02 -1.30 -4.16
C PRO A 141 14.24 0.16 -3.76
N ALA A 142 15.05 0.92 -4.49
CA ALA A 142 15.42 2.29 -4.12
C ALA A 142 14.54 3.35 -4.81
N PRO A 143 13.50 3.84 -4.18
CA PRO A 143 12.60 4.80 -4.80
C PRO A 143 13.02 6.26 -4.53
N ALA A 144 14.11 6.72 -5.11
CA ALA A 144 14.46 8.13 -5.06
C ALA A 144 13.49 9.06 -5.83
N ILE A 145 12.41 8.51 -6.44
CA ILE A 145 11.63 9.22 -7.48
C ILE A 145 10.11 9.18 -7.21
N LEU A 146 9.67 8.80 -6.01
CA LEU A 146 8.23 8.65 -5.73
C LEU A 146 7.38 9.93 -5.96
N PRO A 147 7.80 11.14 -5.63
CA PRO A 147 6.95 12.33 -5.84
C PRO A 147 6.60 12.59 -7.30
N ALA A 148 7.50 12.29 -8.24
CA ALA A 148 7.26 12.44 -9.66
C ALA A 148 6.42 11.29 -10.25
N ALA A 149 6.52 10.09 -9.67
CA ALA A 149 5.80 8.90 -10.12
C ALA A 149 4.30 8.92 -9.77
N GLN A 150 3.88 9.64 -8.73
CA GLN A 150 2.48 9.72 -8.30
C GLN A 150 1.51 10.12 -9.41
N GLN A 151 1.90 11.08 -10.25
CA GLN A 151 1.04 11.61 -11.33
C GLN A 151 1.20 10.84 -12.64
N ALA A 152 2.25 10.05 -12.80
CA ALA A 152 2.65 9.46 -14.07
C ALA A 152 2.34 7.97 -14.20
N LEU A 153 2.07 7.26 -13.10
CA LEU A 153 1.80 5.80 -13.09
C LEU A 153 0.42 5.43 -13.65
N CYS A 154 -0.20 6.29 -14.46
CA CYS A 154 -1.47 6.01 -15.11
C CYS A 154 -1.24 5.35 -16.47
N GLY A 155 -1.85 4.18 -16.72
CA GLY A 155 -1.81 3.48 -17.99
C GLY A 155 -1.14 2.10 -17.89
N PRO A 156 -0.76 1.52 -19.05
CA PRO A 156 -0.08 0.23 -19.08
C PRO A 156 1.26 0.29 -18.35
N LEU A 157 1.51 -0.70 -17.50
CA LEU A 157 2.75 -0.86 -16.76
C LEU A 157 3.47 -2.11 -17.25
N GLN A 158 4.80 -2.00 -17.35
CA GLN A 158 5.65 -3.14 -17.67
C GLN A 158 6.64 -3.34 -16.52
N LEU A 159 6.67 -4.54 -15.98
CA LEU A 159 7.60 -4.93 -14.94
C LEU A 159 8.64 -5.88 -15.53
N SER A 160 9.90 -5.65 -15.23
CA SER A 160 11.00 -6.50 -15.68
C SER A 160 12.06 -6.66 -14.59
N LEU A 161 12.74 -7.81 -14.61
CA LEU A 161 13.94 -8.04 -13.83
C LEU A 161 15.14 -7.40 -14.51
N ALA A 162 15.93 -6.68 -13.73
CA ALA A 162 17.26 -6.21 -14.12
C ALA A 162 18.36 -7.06 -13.44
N GLY A 163 19.58 -6.55 -13.40
CA GLY A 163 20.72 -7.23 -12.80
C GLY A 163 20.57 -7.53 -11.30
N PRO A 164 21.56 -8.23 -10.72
CA PRO A 164 21.58 -8.45 -9.27
C PRO A 164 21.63 -7.10 -8.53
N LEU A 165 21.12 -7.07 -7.31
CA LEU A 165 21.36 -5.95 -6.42
C LEU A 165 22.88 -5.85 -6.19
N GLY A 166 23.43 -4.64 -6.36
CA GLY A 166 24.86 -4.43 -6.16
C GLY A 166 25.34 -4.79 -4.76
N PRO A 167 26.65 -5.01 -4.54
CA PRO A 167 27.22 -5.36 -3.24
C PRO A 167 26.99 -4.29 -2.16
N GLU A 168 26.58 -3.09 -2.58
CA GLU A 168 26.21 -1.99 -1.70
C GLU A 168 24.79 -2.12 -1.14
N TRP A 169 24.05 -3.16 -1.55
CA TRP A 169 22.72 -3.41 -1.02
C TRP A 169 22.83 -3.99 0.40
N PRO A 170 22.51 -3.22 1.44
CA PRO A 170 22.82 -3.60 2.81
C PRO A 170 21.85 -4.62 3.43
N GLY A 171 20.93 -5.16 2.61
CA GLY A 171 19.90 -6.11 3.06
C GLY A 171 18.54 -5.46 3.38
N PRO A 172 17.53 -6.30 3.67
CA PRO A 172 16.14 -5.87 3.75
C PRO A 172 15.82 -4.89 4.88
N ASN A 173 16.64 -4.82 5.90
CA ASN A 173 16.40 -4.00 7.10
C ASN A 173 17.30 -2.77 7.21
N THR A 174 18.14 -2.50 6.22
CA THR A 174 19.06 -1.38 6.26
C THR A 174 18.58 -0.24 5.36
N PRO A 175 18.59 1.02 5.84
CA PRO A 175 18.26 2.17 4.99
C PRO A 175 19.20 2.21 3.79
N LEU A 176 18.63 2.45 2.61
CA LEU A 176 19.41 2.58 1.37
C LEU A 176 20.39 3.75 1.46
N PRO A 177 21.67 3.55 1.12
CA PRO A 177 22.57 4.68 0.91
C PRO A 177 21.98 5.56 -0.20
N ASN A 178 21.80 6.84 0.08
CA ASN A 178 21.18 7.85 -0.79
C ASN A 178 19.64 7.79 -0.95
N ALA A 179 18.92 6.92 -0.23
CA ALA A 179 17.47 7.12 -0.10
C ALA A 179 17.21 8.38 0.73
N PRO A 180 16.22 9.21 0.36
CA PRO A 180 15.78 10.27 1.26
C PRO A 180 15.44 9.62 2.59
N LEU A 181 15.91 10.23 3.70
CA LEU A 181 15.59 9.75 5.05
C LEU A 181 14.08 9.52 5.14
N PRO A 182 13.64 8.36 5.63
CA PRO A 182 12.22 8.09 5.76
C PRO A 182 11.56 9.22 6.55
N GLN A 183 10.49 9.78 6.02
CA GLN A 183 9.71 10.77 6.75
C GLN A 183 9.04 10.06 7.93
N GLY A 184 9.20 10.62 9.13
CA GLY A 184 8.58 10.03 10.34
C GLY A 184 7.07 10.23 10.43
N ARG A 185 6.46 10.89 9.44
CA ARG A 185 5.05 11.28 9.47
C ARG A 185 4.39 11.15 8.10
N ALA A 186 3.12 10.73 8.14
CA ALA A 186 2.21 10.78 7.01
C ALA A 186 1.48 12.13 6.97
N THR A 187 1.14 12.58 5.79
CA THR A 187 0.34 13.80 5.60
C THR A 187 -0.85 13.53 4.70
N CYS A 188 -2.00 14.12 5.01
CA CYS A 188 -3.18 14.12 4.15
C CYS A 188 -4.00 15.37 4.38
N ASP A 189 -4.95 15.67 3.50
CA ASP A 189 -5.92 16.72 3.72
C ASP A 189 -7.07 16.27 4.64
N GLY A 190 -7.83 17.23 5.18
CA GLY A 190 -8.95 16.95 6.07
C GLY A 190 -10.05 16.08 5.44
N PRO A 191 -10.48 16.33 4.19
CA PRO A 191 -11.44 15.48 3.50
C PRO A 191 -10.99 14.02 3.37
N THR A 192 -9.73 13.77 3.01
CA THR A 192 -9.16 12.42 2.93
C THR A 192 -9.20 11.72 4.29
N LEU A 193 -8.76 12.40 5.36
CA LEU A 193 -8.80 11.85 6.71
C LEU A 193 -10.23 11.50 7.13
N ALA A 194 -11.19 12.42 6.97
CA ALA A 194 -12.58 12.21 7.33
C ALA A 194 -13.22 11.04 6.57
N ALA A 195 -12.89 10.86 5.28
CA ALA A 195 -13.40 9.75 4.48
C ALA A 195 -12.83 8.40 4.94
N LEU A 196 -11.54 8.33 5.27
CA LEU A 196 -10.92 7.12 5.81
C LEU A 196 -11.45 6.79 7.21
N ASP A 197 -11.64 7.78 8.08
CA ASP A 197 -12.26 7.61 9.39
C ASP A 197 -13.70 7.07 9.26
N ALA A 198 -14.48 7.59 8.32
CA ALA A 198 -15.84 7.10 8.06
C ALA A 198 -15.86 5.62 7.62
N LEU A 199 -14.87 5.18 6.85
CA LEU A 199 -14.69 3.76 6.53
C LEU A 199 -14.28 2.96 7.78
N ALA A 200 -13.31 3.46 8.54
CA ALA A 200 -12.81 2.80 9.75
C ALA A 200 -13.91 2.61 10.81
N LEU A 201 -14.81 3.58 10.95
CA LEU A 201 -15.94 3.49 11.89
C LEU A 201 -16.89 2.32 11.58
N LYS A 202 -16.96 1.84 10.35
CA LYS A 202 -17.77 0.65 10.00
C LYS A 202 -17.27 -0.64 10.66
N THR A 203 -16.04 -0.65 11.17
CA THR A 203 -15.47 -1.80 11.88
C THR A 203 -15.72 -1.76 13.39
N THR A 204 -16.25 -0.66 13.91
CA THR A 204 -16.50 -0.49 15.33
C THR A 204 -17.95 -0.83 15.66
N VAL A 205 -18.16 -1.43 16.83
CA VAL A 205 -19.51 -1.62 17.38
C VAL A 205 -20.07 -0.25 17.77
N PRO A 206 -21.30 0.11 17.34
CA PRO A 206 -21.90 1.37 17.77
C PRO A 206 -21.96 1.45 19.28
N ALA A 207 -21.53 2.58 19.84
CA ALA A 207 -21.63 2.82 21.28
C ALA A 207 -23.12 2.92 21.66
N THR A 208 -23.62 1.94 22.39
CA THR A 208 -24.99 1.99 22.99
C THR A 208 -24.95 2.73 24.31
N GLU A 209 -26.10 3.24 24.77
CA GLU A 209 -26.21 3.83 26.12
C GLU A 209 -25.81 2.82 27.21
N ALA A 210 -26.17 1.54 27.03
CA ALA A 210 -25.75 0.47 27.93
C ALA A 210 -24.23 0.31 27.98
N SER A 211 -23.52 0.38 26.85
CA SER A 211 -22.06 0.29 26.82
C SER A 211 -21.36 1.52 27.41
N ARG A 212 -22.01 2.68 27.40
CA ARG A 212 -21.50 3.90 28.07
C ARG A 212 -21.68 3.84 29.58
N HIS A 213 -22.76 3.23 30.07
CA HIS A 213 -23.02 3.06 31.49
C HIS A 213 -22.28 1.88 32.13
N SER A 214 -21.98 0.84 31.35
CA SER A 214 -21.19 -0.32 31.78
C SER A 214 -19.72 -0.23 31.40
N GLY A 215 -19.14 0.97 31.43
CA GLY A 215 -17.74 1.22 30.99
C GLY A 215 -16.79 0.13 31.47
N ALA A 216 -15.86 -0.26 30.62
CA ALA A 216 -14.84 -1.25 30.96
C ALA A 216 -14.07 -0.80 32.21
N GLY A 217 -14.31 -1.44 33.36
CA GLY A 217 -13.70 -1.10 34.65
C GLY A 217 -14.66 -0.53 35.73
N ALA A 218 -15.95 -0.39 35.45
CA ALA A 218 -16.93 -0.05 36.48
C ALA A 218 -17.44 -1.30 37.24
N GLY A 219 -16.54 -2.22 37.54
CA GLY A 219 -16.80 -3.26 38.53
C GLY A 219 -16.74 -2.65 39.94
N THR A 220 -17.90 -2.35 40.53
CA THR A 220 -18.04 -1.78 41.87
C THR A 220 -17.93 -2.83 42.96
N ASN A 221 -17.23 -3.93 42.79
CA ASN A 221 -17.08 -4.93 43.85
C ASN A 221 -15.72 -5.63 43.77
N ASP A 222 -14.69 -4.96 44.25
CA ASP A 222 -13.50 -5.62 44.74
C ASP A 222 -13.12 -5.02 46.10
N ASN A 223 -13.97 -5.25 47.09
CA ASN A 223 -13.64 -5.13 48.51
C ASN A 223 -14.65 -5.96 49.31
N ASP A 224 -14.31 -7.22 49.53
CA ASP A 224 -14.59 -7.98 50.74
C ASP A 224 -13.51 -9.04 50.93
#